data_a441caaaab937d56de50ada4b635ee50
#
_entry.id   a441caaaab937d56de50ada4b635ee50
#
_cell.length_a   1.000
_cell.length_b   1.000
_cell.length_c   1.000
_cell.angle_alpha   90.00
_cell.angle_beta   90.00
_cell.angle_gamma   90.00
#
_symmetry.space_group_name_H-M   'P 1'
#
loop_
_entity.id
_entity.type
_entity.pdbx_description
1 polymer ?
#
loop_
_entity_poly.entity_id
_entity_poly.type
_entity_poly.pdbx_seq_one_letter_code
_entity_poly.pdbx_strand_id
1 'polypeptide(L)'
;MNIIRRVFYPEELEQISKGYVLKPRIYSLKKVVENLLWKGDYMKMDAREIKKITYDYYSCFCGADVSNFEHGIQFICTDERSHILKGFGCKYSIYILCKEAACIVAYAPKYQSYFNELTQLTDVKELIDTINQSYPLKAYQLMEFVEERVFDYKDARMLKRDDYPLFENFFKKAYPSVSEIGWLKVYFEGKVDKGFFFGYIIDDELVALCDAPDMPYMEGYIQHTGIVTLPEYRRKGYAKLCAALATHHHIQSGIVPQWECALDNVASIQVAKSIGYKEFAQAFIFEEL
;
A
#
# COMPACT_ATOMS: atom_id res chain seq x y z
N MET A 1 -6.92 10.67 11.65
CA MET A 1 -5.56 10.61 12.22
C MET A 1 -4.72 9.43 11.70
N ASN A 2 -5.32 8.34 11.16
CA ASN A 2 -4.59 7.12 10.77
C ASN A 2 -3.95 7.14 9.36
N ILE A 3 -4.27 8.08 8.49
CA ILE A 3 -3.72 8.15 7.12
C ILE A 3 -2.29 8.70 7.14
N ILE A 4 -1.98 9.63 8.03
CA ILE A 4 -0.63 10.21 8.16
C ILE A 4 0.41 9.15 8.55
N ARG A 5 0.05 8.17 9.38
CA ARG A 5 0.96 7.10 9.81
C ARG A 5 1.42 6.17 8.69
N ARG A 6 0.70 6.08 7.56
CA ARG A 6 1.09 5.24 6.41
C ARG A 6 1.96 5.94 5.38
N VAL A 7 1.95 7.27 5.36
CA VAL A 7 2.71 8.06 4.39
C VAL A 7 4.04 8.55 4.97
N PHE A 8 4.10 8.80 6.28
CA PHE A 8 5.26 9.42 6.91
C PHE A 8 5.45 8.89 8.34
N TYR A 9 6.47 8.09 8.57
CA TYR A 9 6.87 7.66 9.91
C TYR A 9 7.88 8.62 10.52
N PRO A 10 7.69 9.07 11.78
CA PRO A 10 8.63 9.94 12.47
C PRO A 10 10.06 9.37 12.55
N GLU A 11 10.19 8.05 12.66
CA GLU A 11 11.47 7.36 12.80
C GLU A 11 12.25 7.27 11.47
N GLU A 12 11.59 7.11 10.33
CA GLU A 12 12.24 7.22 9.02
C GLU A 12 12.72 8.64 8.77
N LEU A 13 11.96 9.64 9.22
CA LEU A 13 12.34 11.05 9.17
C LEU A 13 13.58 11.33 10.00
N GLU A 14 13.72 10.71 11.16
CA GLU A 14 14.90 10.85 12.03
C GLU A 14 16.14 10.18 11.41
N GLN A 15 15.99 9.05 10.71
CA GLN A 15 17.09 8.38 10.01
C GLN A 15 17.54 9.14 8.77
N ILE A 16 16.61 9.72 8.00
CA ILE A 16 16.93 10.57 6.84
C ILE A 16 17.64 11.84 7.32
N SER A 17 17.20 12.44 8.42
CA SER A 17 17.84 13.64 9.00
C SER A 17 19.27 13.39 9.52
N LYS A 18 19.60 12.14 9.86
CA LYS A 18 20.95 11.71 10.30
C LYS A 18 21.87 11.28 9.17
N GLY A 19 21.45 11.42 7.89
CA GLY A 19 22.30 11.17 6.72
C GLY A 19 22.57 9.68 6.44
N TYR A 20 21.78 8.77 6.98
CA TYR A 20 21.90 7.34 6.65
C TYR A 20 21.36 7.06 5.25
N VAL A 21 22.26 6.95 4.29
CA VAL A 21 21.96 6.40 2.96
C VAL A 21 21.76 4.89 3.12
N LEU A 22 20.52 4.43 3.10
CA LEU A 22 20.21 3.01 3.06
C LEU A 22 20.80 2.40 1.78
N LYS A 23 21.82 1.56 1.91
CA LYS A 23 22.39 0.82 0.78
C LYS A 23 21.30 -0.10 0.21
N PRO A 24 20.92 0.02 -1.06
CA PRO A 24 19.97 -0.90 -1.66
C PRO A 24 20.58 -2.31 -1.68
N ARG A 25 19.88 -3.30 -1.14
CA ARG A 25 20.17 -4.70 -1.44
C ARG A 25 19.91 -4.91 -2.93
N ILE A 26 20.98 -5.28 -3.64
CA ILE A 26 21.01 -5.50 -5.08
C ILE A 26 20.09 -6.69 -5.42
N TYR A 27 18.84 -6.41 -5.77
CA TYR A 27 18.06 -7.35 -6.55
C TYR A 27 18.33 -7.07 -8.03
N SER A 28 19.16 -7.94 -8.57
CA SER A 28 19.55 -8.16 -9.98
C SER A 28 19.40 -6.97 -10.93
N LEU A 29 20.54 -6.34 -11.23
CA LEU A 29 20.79 -5.48 -12.40
C LEU A 29 20.17 -6.00 -13.73
N LYS A 30 19.82 -7.28 -13.81
CA LYS A 30 19.28 -7.93 -14.99
C LYS A 30 17.93 -7.34 -15.42
N LYS A 31 17.01 -7.05 -14.50
CA LYS A 31 15.69 -6.50 -14.85
C LYS A 31 15.71 -4.98 -15.11
N VAL A 32 16.65 -4.26 -14.50
CA VAL A 32 16.86 -2.82 -14.82
C VAL A 32 17.39 -2.67 -16.24
N VAL A 33 18.26 -3.58 -16.69
CA VAL A 33 18.80 -3.60 -18.07
C VAL A 33 17.72 -4.07 -19.06
N GLU A 34 16.89 -5.02 -18.70
CA GLU A 34 15.76 -5.48 -19.52
C GLU A 34 14.75 -4.35 -19.76
N ASN A 35 14.41 -3.54 -18.73
CA ASN A 35 13.53 -2.37 -18.88
C ASN A 35 14.15 -1.21 -19.69
N LEU A 36 15.48 -1.08 -19.73
CA LEU A 36 16.17 -0.06 -20.53
C LEU A 36 16.31 -0.43 -22.03
N LEU A 37 16.22 -1.70 -22.38
CA LEU A 37 16.34 -2.19 -23.75
C LEU A 37 15.00 -2.32 -24.49
N TRP A 38 13.86 -2.19 -23.81
CA TRP A 38 12.53 -2.34 -24.38
C TRP A 38 11.89 -1.00 -24.76
N LYS A 39 12.33 -0.43 -25.87
CA LYS A 39 11.57 0.58 -26.62
C LYS A 39 10.81 -0.14 -27.74
N GLY A 40 9.52 -0.43 -27.53
CA GLY A 40 8.73 -0.75 -28.70
C GLY A 40 7.39 -1.48 -28.55
N ASP A 41 7.18 -2.34 -27.57
CA ASP A 41 5.85 -2.96 -27.37
C ASP A 41 5.51 -2.98 -25.89
N TYR A 42 4.45 -2.25 -25.50
CA TYR A 42 3.90 -2.29 -24.16
C TYR A 42 3.37 -3.70 -23.89
N MET A 43 4.11 -4.49 -23.11
CA MET A 43 3.60 -5.79 -22.65
C MET A 43 2.44 -5.50 -21.68
N LYS A 44 1.23 -5.62 -22.16
CA LYS A 44 0.04 -5.56 -21.32
C LYS A 44 0.11 -6.75 -20.36
N MET A 45 0.25 -6.49 -19.05
CA MET A 45 0.19 -7.55 -18.04
C MET A 45 -1.14 -8.31 -18.18
N ASP A 46 -1.08 -9.64 -18.25
CA ASP A 46 -2.30 -10.43 -18.27
C ASP A 46 -2.93 -10.56 -16.88
N ALA A 47 -4.21 -10.86 -16.82
CA ALA A 47 -4.95 -10.97 -15.55
C ALA A 47 -4.40 -12.08 -14.63
N ARG A 48 -3.75 -13.12 -15.19
CA ARG A 48 -3.16 -14.22 -14.41
C ARG A 48 -1.88 -13.75 -13.73
N GLU A 49 -1.06 -12.97 -14.44
CA GLU A 49 0.17 -12.39 -13.90
C GLU A 49 -0.15 -11.39 -12.79
N ILE A 50 -1.13 -10.50 -12.99
CA ILE A 50 -1.61 -9.54 -11.99
C ILE A 50 -2.07 -10.30 -10.74
N LYS A 51 -2.92 -11.31 -10.91
CA LYS A 51 -3.41 -12.14 -9.81
C LYS A 51 -2.26 -12.82 -9.08
N LYS A 52 -1.33 -13.45 -9.81
CA LYS A 52 -0.17 -14.13 -9.22
C LYS A 52 0.66 -13.18 -8.36
N ILE A 53 1.04 -12.01 -8.89
CA ILE A 53 1.83 -11.02 -8.15
C ILE A 53 1.09 -10.54 -6.90
N THR A 54 -0.23 -10.31 -6.98
CA THR A 54 -1.05 -9.95 -5.82
C THR A 54 -1.01 -11.02 -4.73
N TYR A 55 -1.16 -12.29 -5.10
CA TYR A 55 -1.12 -13.41 -4.15
C TYR A 55 0.28 -13.60 -3.55
N ASP A 56 1.34 -13.53 -4.37
CA ASP A 56 2.72 -13.60 -3.92
C ASP A 56 3.02 -12.49 -2.88
N TYR A 57 2.52 -11.28 -3.11
CA TYR A 57 2.68 -10.16 -2.18
C TYR A 57 2.06 -10.44 -0.81
N TYR A 58 0.82 -10.91 -0.77
CA TYR A 58 0.18 -11.23 0.51
C TYR A 58 0.75 -12.48 1.15
N SER A 59 1.30 -13.41 0.37
CA SER A 59 2.04 -14.57 0.88
C SER A 59 3.27 -14.17 1.69
N CYS A 60 3.93 -13.05 1.34
CA CYS A 60 5.04 -12.52 2.13
C CYS A 60 4.60 -12.10 3.55
N PHE A 61 3.40 -11.54 3.71
CA PHE A 61 2.86 -11.21 5.04
C PHE A 61 2.46 -12.44 5.83
N CYS A 62 1.93 -13.45 5.15
CA CYS A 62 1.43 -14.66 5.81
C CYS A 62 2.53 -15.68 6.13
N GLY A 63 3.70 -15.60 5.47
CA GLY A 63 4.72 -16.65 5.56
C GLY A 63 4.26 -17.99 4.96
N ALA A 64 3.22 -17.96 4.11
CA ALA A 64 2.62 -19.12 3.46
C ALA A 64 2.00 -18.70 2.13
N ASP A 65 1.86 -19.64 1.19
CA ASP A 65 1.21 -19.41 -0.08
C ASP A 65 -0.32 -19.26 0.09
N VAL A 66 -0.80 -18.03 -0.06
CA VAL A 66 -2.24 -17.72 0.09
C VAL A 66 -3.09 -18.17 -1.10
N SER A 67 -2.47 -18.59 -2.22
CA SER A 67 -3.21 -19.04 -3.41
C SER A 67 -3.80 -20.44 -3.27
N ASN A 68 -3.21 -21.25 -2.41
CA ASN A 68 -3.56 -22.67 -2.21
C ASN A 68 -4.42 -22.91 -0.97
N PHE A 69 -4.74 -21.85 -0.22
CA PHE A 69 -5.51 -21.99 1.01
C PHE A 69 -6.96 -21.60 0.78
N GLU A 70 -7.87 -22.58 0.80
CA GLU A 70 -9.28 -22.39 0.42
C GLU A 70 -10.24 -22.45 1.62
N HIS A 71 -9.89 -23.16 2.72
CA HIS A 71 -10.80 -23.38 3.83
C HIS A 71 -10.10 -23.45 5.18
N GLY A 72 -10.81 -23.06 6.23
CA GLY A 72 -10.42 -23.23 7.62
C GLY A 72 -9.45 -22.16 8.12
N ILE A 73 -8.82 -22.44 9.25
CA ILE A 73 -7.88 -21.53 9.92
C ILE A 73 -6.51 -22.18 9.95
N GLN A 74 -5.50 -21.46 9.44
CA GLN A 74 -4.11 -21.90 9.48
C GLN A 74 -3.29 -20.94 10.36
N PHE A 75 -2.54 -21.49 11.30
CA PHE A 75 -1.66 -20.75 12.19
C PHE A 75 -0.21 -20.90 11.72
N ILE A 76 0.48 -19.77 11.49
CA ILE A 76 1.86 -19.72 11.00
C ILE A 76 2.72 -18.91 11.96
N CYS A 77 3.62 -19.59 12.66
CA CYS A 77 4.67 -18.93 13.43
C CYS A 77 5.84 -18.58 12.49
N THR A 78 6.18 -17.29 12.39
CA THR A 78 7.25 -16.87 11.49
C THR A 78 8.04 -15.68 12.03
N ASP A 79 9.37 -15.72 11.89
CA ASP A 79 10.27 -14.64 12.29
C ASP A 79 10.04 -13.35 11.49
N GLU A 80 9.47 -13.42 10.28
CA GLU A 80 9.11 -12.25 9.48
C GLU A 80 8.21 -11.27 10.24
N ARG A 81 7.38 -11.77 11.16
CA ARG A 81 6.50 -10.96 12.00
C ARG A 81 7.23 -10.26 13.15
N SER A 82 8.53 -10.53 13.35
CA SER A 82 9.38 -9.89 14.35
C SER A 82 10.13 -8.66 13.81
N HIS A 83 10.10 -8.43 12.50
CA HIS A 83 10.88 -7.37 11.85
C HIS A 83 10.05 -6.13 11.55
N ILE A 84 10.69 -4.96 11.61
CA ILE A 84 10.09 -3.70 11.17
C ILE A 84 9.93 -3.76 9.65
N LEU A 85 8.71 -3.49 9.18
CA LEU A 85 8.39 -3.47 7.77
C LEU A 85 8.92 -2.19 7.12
N LYS A 86 9.65 -2.34 6.01
CA LYS A 86 10.14 -1.22 5.20
C LYS A 86 8.95 -0.34 4.75
N GLY A 87 9.08 0.97 4.92
CA GLY A 87 8.04 1.92 4.53
C GLY A 87 6.85 2.00 5.50
N PHE A 88 6.81 1.16 6.55
CA PHE A 88 5.72 1.17 7.54
C PHE A 88 6.20 1.61 8.92
N GLY A 89 7.50 1.49 9.22
CA GLY A 89 8.11 1.92 10.49
C GLY A 89 7.61 1.15 11.72
N CYS A 90 6.88 0.07 11.53
CA CYS A 90 6.35 -0.77 12.58
C CYS A 90 6.43 -2.25 12.18
N LYS A 91 6.23 -3.12 13.17
CA LYS A 91 6.07 -4.57 12.94
C LYS A 91 4.60 -4.88 12.82
N TYR A 92 4.24 -5.76 11.91
CA TYR A 92 2.95 -6.43 11.91
C TYR A 92 3.12 -7.74 12.67
N SER A 93 3.19 -7.65 13.99
CA SER A 93 3.54 -8.78 14.85
C SER A 93 2.50 -9.89 14.86
N ILE A 94 1.23 -9.54 14.56
CA ILE A 94 0.16 -10.48 14.19
C ILE A 94 -0.45 -9.95 12.89
N TYR A 95 -0.52 -10.80 11.88
CA TYR A 95 -1.15 -10.50 10.60
C TYR A 95 -2.15 -11.61 10.27
N ILE A 96 -3.43 -11.27 10.22
CA ILE A 96 -4.51 -12.21 9.92
C ILE A 96 -5.07 -11.84 8.56
N LEU A 97 -5.04 -12.77 7.62
CA LEU A 97 -5.64 -12.60 6.29
C LEU A 97 -6.83 -13.53 6.15
N CYS A 98 -8.02 -12.96 5.98
CA CYS A 98 -9.27 -13.69 5.80
C CYS A 98 -9.81 -13.47 4.40
N LYS A 99 -9.99 -14.57 3.67
CA LYS A 99 -10.55 -14.58 2.32
C LYS A 99 -11.61 -15.68 2.25
N GLU A 100 -12.87 -15.28 2.00
CA GLU A 100 -14.00 -16.21 1.97
C GLU A 100 -14.06 -17.08 3.24
N ALA A 101 -13.93 -18.41 3.12
CA ALA A 101 -13.95 -19.36 4.23
C ALA A 101 -12.56 -19.71 4.78
N ALA A 102 -11.51 -19.05 4.29
CA ALA A 102 -10.13 -19.29 4.66
C ALA A 102 -9.57 -18.14 5.53
N CYS A 103 -8.81 -18.47 6.56
CA CYS A 103 -8.14 -17.50 7.42
C CYS A 103 -6.72 -17.97 7.77
N ILE A 104 -5.71 -17.18 7.41
CA ILE A 104 -4.31 -17.42 7.78
C ILE A 104 -3.94 -16.44 8.89
N VAL A 105 -3.45 -16.98 10.00
CA VAL A 105 -2.98 -16.22 11.17
C VAL A 105 -1.46 -16.34 11.25
N ALA A 106 -0.75 -15.33 10.78
CA ALA A 106 0.71 -15.25 10.88
C ALA A 106 1.11 -14.42 12.10
N TYR A 107 2.02 -14.92 12.92
CA TYR A 107 2.44 -14.26 14.15
C TYR A 107 3.93 -14.44 14.45
N ALA A 108 4.50 -13.50 15.21
CA ALA A 108 5.87 -13.57 15.68
C ALA A 108 6.04 -14.68 16.75
N PRO A 109 7.23 -15.34 16.84
CA PRO A 109 7.47 -16.47 17.75
C PRO A 109 7.14 -16.19 19.22
N LYS A 110 7.26 -14.96 19.67
CA LYS A 110 6.92 -14.56 21.06
C LYS A 110 5.45 -14.77 21.42
N TYR A 111 4.56 -14.93 20.43
CA TYR A 111 3.14 -15.20 20.63
C TYR A 111 2.76 -16.68 20.52
N GLN A 112 3.74 -17.59 20.32
CA GLN A 112 3.50 -19.02 20.10
C GLN A 112 2.62 -19.65 21.20
N SER A 113 2.90 -19.36 22.48
CA SER A 113 2.13 -19.93 23.61
C SER A 113 0.66 -19.50 23.55
N TYR A 114 0.39 -18.23 23.26
CA TYR A 114 -0.96 -17.70 23.12
C TYR A 114 -1.72 -18.37 21.96
N PHE A 115 -1.10 -18.47 20.80
CA PHE A 115 -1.75 -19.06 19.63
C PHE A 115 -1.93 -20.59 19.74
N ASN A 116 -1.09 -21.30 20.50
CA ASN A 116 -1.29 -22.72 20.76
C ASN A 116 -2.62 -23.00 21.46
N GLU A 117 -3.09 -22.08 22.30
CA GLU A 117 -4.38 -22.22 23.03
C GLU A 117 -5.59 -21.96 22.11
N LEU A 118 -5.39 -21.28 20.96
CA LEU A 118 -6.45 -20.94 20.03
C LEU A 118 -6.61 -21.92 18.86
N THR A 119 -5.76 -22.93 18.74
CA THR A 119 -5.76 -23.87 17.60
C THR A 119 -7.03 -24.72 17.48
N GLN A 120 -7.83 -24.83 18.55
CA GLN A 120 -9.12 -25.52 18.51
C GLN A 120 -10.27 -24.67 17.97
N LEU A 121 -10.09 -23.35 17.84
CA LEU A 121 -11.12 -22.47 17.28
C LEU A 121 -11.28 -22.72 15.77
N THR A 122 -12.52 -22.86 15.35
CA THR A 122 -12.89 -23.07 13.93
C THR A 122 -13.73 -21.95 13.35
N ASP A 123 -14.30 -21.10 14.21
CA ASP A 123 -15.04 -19.90 13.79
C ASP A 123 -14.10 -18.71 13.67
N VAL A 124 -14.01 -18.14 12.48
CA VAL A 124 -13.11 -17.03 12.16
C VAL A 124 -13.47 -15.77 12.94
N LYS A 125 -14.77 -15.51 13.14
CA LYS A 125 -15.21 -14.33 13.88
C LYS A 125 -14.85 -14.45 15.36
N GLU A 126 -15.14 -15.59 15.97
CA GLU A 126 -14.76 -15.87 17.36
C GLU A 126 -13.25 -15.74 17.57
N LEU A 127 -12.45 -16.23 16.63
CA LEU A 127 -11.00 -16.11 16.65
C LEU A 127 -10.56 -14.65 16.63
N ILE A 128 -11.08 -13.84 15.69
CA ILE A 128 -10.73 -12.43 15.57
C ILE A 128 -11.14 -11.67 16.83
N ASP A 129 -12.35 -11.89 17.34
CA ASP A 129 -12.85 -11.24 18.54
C ASP A 129 -11.98 -11.60 19.75
N THR A 130 -11.56 -12.87 19.89
CA THR A 130 -10.69 -13.35 20.97
C THR A 130 -9.30 -12.69 20.89
N ILE A 131 -8.68 -12.66 19.71
CA ILE A 131 -7.38 -12.01 19.53
C ILE A 131 -7.48 -10.51 19.79
N ASN A 132 -8.54 -9.85 19.31
CA ASN A 132 -8.73 -8.42 19.46
C ASN A 132 -8.89 -7.95 20.91
N GLN A 133 -9.37 -8.82 21.80
CA GLN A 133 -9.44 -8.55 23.25
C GLN A 133 -8.05 -8.43 23.88
N SER A 134 -7.09 -9.25 23.43
CA SER A 134 -5.73 -9.27 23.96
C SER A 134 -4.78 -8.36 23.19
N TYR A 135 -4.97 -8.25 21.87
CA TYR A 135 -4.13 -7.52 20.93
C TYR A 135 -5.01 -6.66 20.01
N PRO A 136 -5.14 -5.35 20.27
CA PRO A 136 -6.03 -4.48 19.49
C PRO A 136 -5.70 -4.54 17.98
N LEU A 137 -6.62 -5.07 17.19
CA LEU A 137 -6.46 -5.28 15.76
C LEU A 137 -6.98 -4.08 14.96
N LYS A 138 -6.22 -3.66 13.96
CA LYS A 138 -6.68 -2.76 12.92
C LYS A 138 -7.21 -3.57 11.75
N ALA A 139 -8.40 -3.23 11.26
CA ALA A 139 -9.05 -3.95 10.17
C ALA A 139 -8.91 -3.21 8.84
N TYR A 140 -8.56 -3.94 7.78
CA TYR A 140 -8.34 -3.40 6.45
C TYR A 140 -9.09 -4.21 5.39
N GLN A 141 -9.63 -3.49 4.40
CA GLN A 141 -10.08 -4.08 3.15
C GLN A 141 -8.92 -4.10 2.17
N LEU A 142 -8.57 -5.27 1.69
CA LEU A 142 -7.59 -5.51 0.64
C LEU A 142 -8.32 -5.64 -0.68
N MET A 143 -7.81 -4.97 -1.72
CA MET A 143 -8.41 -4.96 -3.04
C MET A 143 -7.43 -5.52 -4.05
N GLU A 144 -7.90 -6.27 -5.05
CA GLU A 144 -7.10 -6.68 -6.21
C GLU A 144 -7.53 -5.93 -7.46
N PHE A 145 -6.58 -5.54 -8.29
CA PHE A 145 -6.86 -4.97 -9.59
C PHE A 145 -7.29 -6.07 -10.57
N VAL A 146 -8.42 -5.86 -11.28
CA VAL A 146 -8.99 -6.89 -12.17
C VAL A 146 -9.20 -6.43 -13.59
N GLU A 147 -9.44 -5.14 -13.81
CA GLU A 147 -9.71 -4.61 -15.14
C GLU A 147 -9.26 -3.16 -15.29
N GLU A 148 -8.68 -2.85 -16.42
CA GLU A 148 -8.37 -1.48 -16.78
C GLU A 148 -9.62 -0.78 -17.32
N ARG A 149 -9.88 0.41 -16.79
CA ARG A 149 -10.97 1.29 -17.25
C ARG A 149 -10.40 2.55 -17.85
N VAL A 150 -10.99 2.95 -18.96
CA VAL A 150 -10.59 4.19 -19.65
C VAL A 150 -11.27 5.40 -19.01
N PHE A 151 -10.48 6.44 -18.76
CA PHE A 151 -10.94 7.70 -18.20
C PHE A 151 -10.46 8.88 -19.05
N ASP A 152 -11.27 9.93 -19.07
CA ASP A 152 -10.78 11.26 -19.40
C ASP A 152 -10.18 11.85 -18.12
N TYR A 153 -8.85 11.86 -18.05
CA TYR A 153 -8.11 12.28 -16.84
C TYR A 153 -8.15 13.79 -16.61
N LYS A 154 -8.58 14.59 -17.60
CA LYS A 154 -8.69 16.06 -17.52
C LYS A 154 -7.37 16.69 -17.01
N ASP A 155 -7.46 17.39 -15.87
CA ASP A 155 -6.35 18.10 -15.25
C ASP A 155 -5.50 17.23 -14.30
N ALA A 156 -5.77 15.91 -14.25
CA ALA A 156 -4.92 14.98 -13.54
C ALA A 156 -3.65 14.69 -14.38
N ARG A 157 -2.50 14.81 -13.77
CA ARG A 157 -1.22 14.54 -14.43
C ARG A 157 -0.17 14.00 -13.47
N MET A 158 0.86 13.39 -14.02
CA MET A 158 2.08 13.09 -13.28
C MET A 158 2.75 14.39 -12.85
N LEU A 159 3.18 14.47 -11.60
CA LEU A 159 3.92 15.61 -11.09
C LEU A 159 5.39 15.54 -11.54
N LYS A 160 6.02 16.71 -11.64
CA LYS A 160 7.41 16.90 -12.00
C LYS A 160 8.16 17.59 -10.86
N ARG A 161 9.49 17.59 -10.88
CA ARG A 161 10.31 18.27 -9.86
C ARG A 161 9.93 19.73 -9.65
N ASP A 162 9.57 20.44 -10.72
CA ASP A 162 9.17 21.86 -10.67
C ASP A 162 7.83 22.08 -9.97
N ASP A 163 7.04 21.01 -9.73
CA ASP A 163 5.78 21.06 -8.99
C ASP A 163 5.97 21.04 -7.46
N TYR A 164 7.22 21.00 -6.97
CA TYR A 164 7.47 20.97 -5.53
C TYR A 164 6.75 22.09 -4.75
N PRO A 165 6.71 23.34 -5.22
CA PRO A 165 5.97 24.40 -4.50
C PRO A 165 4.47 24.10 -4.36
N LEU A 166 3.84 23.52 -5.36
CA LEU A 166 2.43 23.09 -5.33
C LEU A 166 2.24 21.96 -4.31
N PHE A 167 3.14 20.97 -4.34
CA PHE A 167 3.12 19.85 -3.41
C PHE A 167 3.35 20.29 -1.97
N GLU A 168 4.32 21.17 -1.72
CA GLU A 168 4.60 21.68 -0.36
C GLU A 168 3.39 22.43 0.22
N ASN A 169 2.73 23.27 -0.60
CA ASN A 169 1.52 23.99 -0.19
C ASN A 169 0.37 23.01 0.09
N PHE A 170 0.16 22.03 -0.79
CA PHE A 170 -0.82 20.95 -0.59
C PHE A 170 -0.56 20.20 0.71
N PHE A 171 0.70 19.80 0.95
CA PHE A 171 1.09 19.05 2.13
C PHE A 171 0.78 19.80 3.42
N LYS A 172 1.12 21.09 3.49
CA LYS A 172 0.82 21.95 4.65
C LYS A 172 -0.67 22.07 4.92
N LYS A 173 -1.51 22.13 3.86
CA LYS A 173 -2.98 22.16 3.98
C LYS A 173 -3.56 20.80 4.38
N ALA A 174 -3.05 19.73 3.81
CA ALA A 174 -3.52 18.37 4.09
C ALA A 174 -3.12 17.87 5.49
N TYR A 175 -1.94 18.31 5.99
CA TYR A 175 -1.32 17.84 7.24
C TYR A 175 -0.87 19.02 8.14
N PRO A 176 -1.80 19.87 8.61
CA PRO A 176 -1.46 21.09 9.34
C PRO A 176 -0.76 20.86 10.71
N SER A 177 -0.81 19.64 11.22
CA SER A 177 -0.12 19.25 12.46
C SER A 177 1.35 18.88 12.28
N VAL A 178 1.83 18.76 11.04
CA VAL A 178 3.23 18.42 10.73
C VAL A 178 4.02 19.70 10.56
N SER A 179 4.85 20.06 11.54
CA SER A 179 5.66 21.29 11.52
C SER A 179 7.04 21.09 10.88
N GLU A 180 7.65 19.92 11.09
CA GLU A 180 8.98 19.61 10.58
C GLU A 180 8.90 19.01 9.17
N ILE A 181 9.19 19.83 8.17
CA ILE A 181 9.07 19.46 6.74
C ILE A 181 10.40 19.52 5.95
N GLY A 182 11.54 19.63 6.64
CA GLY A 182 12.86 19.73 5.99
C GLY A 182 13.19 18.56 5.04
N TRP A 183 12.61 17.40 5.29
CA TRP A 183 12.72 16.17 4.48
C TRP A 183 11.80 16.14 3.25
N LEU A 184 10.76 16.98 3.21
CA LEU A 184 9.65 16.88 2.26
C LEU A 184 10.11 17.00 0.79
N LYS A 185 11.07 17.89 0.52
CA LYS A 185 11.60 18.09 -0.84
C LYS A 185 12.33 16.85 -1.36
N VAL A 186 13.19 16.25 -0.55
CA VAL A 186 13.95 15.04 -0.92
C VAL A 186 12.99 13.87 -1.15
N TYR A 187 11.99 13.72 -0.30
CA TYR A 187 10.93 12.73 -0.47
C TYR A 187 10.17 12.94 -1.80
N PHE A 188 9.70 14.16 -2.05
CA PHE A 188 8.96 14.51 -3.26
C PHE A 188 9.77 14.20 -4.52
N GLU A 189 11.00 14.70 -4.60
CA GLU A 189 11.88 14.48 -5.75
C GLU A 189 12.14 12.99 -5.98
N GLY A 190 12.39 12.23 -4.93
CA GLY A 190 12.61 10.79 -5.02
C GLY A 190 11.39 10.01 -5.54
N LYS A 191 10.18 10.42 -5.18
CA LYS A 191 8.93 9.81 -5.68
C LYS A 191 8.60 10.25 -7.11
N VAL A 192 8.83 11.51 -7.44
CA VAL A 192 8.66 12.05 -8.79
C VAL A 192 9.61 11.36 -9.78
N ASP A 193 10.86 11.17 -9.43
CA ASP A 193 11.85 10.47 -10.27
C ASP A 193 11.45 9.00 -10.56
N LYS A 194 10.72 8.37 -9.65
CA LYS A 194 10.16 7.02 -9.84
C LYS A 194 8.84 7.03 -10.64
N GLY A 195 8.27 8.20 -10.94
CA GLY A 195 6.97 8.31 -11.61
C GLY A 195 5.78 7.94 -10.72
N PHE A 196 5.86 8.20 -9.42
CA PHE A 196 4.89 7.71 -8.42
C PHE A 196 3.97 8.79 -7.85
N PHE A 197 4.04 10.03 -8.34
CA PHE A 197 3.16 11.11 -7.89
C PHE A 197 2.26 11.62 -9.00
N PHE A 198 0.96 11.62 -8.74
CA PHE A 198 -0.06 12.11 -9.66
C PHE A 198 -0.95 13.11 -8.94
N GLY A 199 -1.14 14.27 -9.55
CA GLY A 199 -1.90 15.36 -8.96
C GLY A 199 -3.04 15.81 -9.83
N TYR A 200 -4.10 16.33 -9.22
CA TYR A 200 -5.15 17.10 -9.88
C TYR A 200 -4.97 18.58 -9.50
N ILE A 201 -4.84 19.44 -10.50
CA ILE A 201 -4.50 20.84 -10.30
C ILE A 201 -5.65 21.71 -10.83
N ILE A 202 -6.07 22.68 -10.03
CA ILE A 202 -7.11 23.68 -10.37
C ILE A 202 -6.55 25.05 -10.03
N ASP A 203 -6.58 25.98 -10.97
CA ASP A 203 -6.17 27.37 -10.76
C ASP A 203 -4.79 27.46 -10.06
N ASP A 204 -3.82 26.72 -10.56
CA ASP A 204 -2.46 26.59 -9.99
C ASP A 204 -2.40 26.07 -8.54
N GLU A 205 -3.44 25.40 -8.10
CA GLU A 205 -3.48 24.71 -6.80
C GLU A 205 -3.56 23.19 -6.98
N LEU A 206 -2.68 22.44 -6.31
CA LEU A 206 -2.80 20.98 -6.17
C LEU A 206 -3.90 20.66 -5.17
N VAL A 207 -5.00 20.07 -5.63
CA VAL A 207 -6.20 19.83 -4.82
C VAL A 207 -6.43 18.36 -4.45
N ALA A 208 -5.87 17.45 -5.22
CA ALA A 208 -5.85 16.02 -4.93
C ALA A 208 -4.51 15.42 -5.36
N LEU A 209 -4.05 14.47 -4.58
CA LEU A 209 -2.79 13.75 -4.79
C LEU A 209 -3.05 12.26 -4.74
N CYS A 210 -2.45 11.53 -5.67
CA CYS A 210 -2.19 10.11 -5.57
C CYS A 210 -0.69 9.91 -5.43
N ASP A 211 -0.28 9.30 -4.33
CA ASP A 211 1.11 8.97 -4.04
C ASP A 211 1.32 7.45 -3.97
N ALA A 212 2.56 7.03 -3.77
CA ALA A 212 2.95 5.66 -3.67
C ALA A 212 3.89 5.48 -2.48
N PRO A 213 3.43 4.91 -1.36
CA PRO A 213 4.29 4.61 -0.21
C PRO A 213 5.36 3.59 -0.59
N ASP A 214 6.41 3.49 0.23
CA ASP A 214 7.40 2.43 0.04
C ASP A 214 6.78 1.06 0.30
N MET A 215 7.23 0.06 -0.47
CA MET A 215 6.69 -1.29 -0.37
C MET A 215 7.56 -2.13 0.56
N PRO A 216 6.95 -2.85 1.53
CA PRO A 216 7.69 -3.73 2.44
C PRO A 216 8.24 -4.96 1.72
N TYR A 217 7.52 -5.45 0.71
CA TYR A 217 7.88 -6.60 -0.12
C TYR A 217 7.69 -6.27 -1.60
N MET A 218 8.37 -7.01 -2.46
CA MET A 218 8.19 -7.02 -3.92
C MET A 218 8.24 -5.62 -4.56
N GLU A 219 9.08 -4.70 -4.03
CA GLU A 219 9.30 -3.38 -4.64
C GLU A 219 9.66 -3.52 -6.13
N GLY A 220 9.02 -2.73 -6.98
CA GLY A 220 9.17 -2.80 -8.44
C GLY A 220 8.28 -3.83 -9.15
N TYR A 221 7.54 -4.65 -8.43
CA TYR A 221 6.54 -5.58 -8.98
C TYR A 221 5.12 -5.19 -8.64
N ILE A 222 4.92 -4.64 -7.45
CA ILE A 222 3.63 -4.19 -6.95
C ILE A 222 3.80 -2.82 -6.29
N GLN A 223 2.79 -1.96 -6.36
CA GLN A 223 2.82 -0.64 -5.78
C GLN A 223 1.48 -0.26 -5.17
N HIS A 224 1.51 0.15 -3.92
CA HIS A 224 0.36 0.75 -3.24
C HIS A 224 0.00 2.10 -3.84
N THR A 225 -1.30 2.41 -3.82
CA THR A 225 -1.87 3.68 -4.25
C THR A 225 -2.47 4.42 -3.05
N GLY A 226 -1.81 5.46 -2.59
CA GLY A 226 -2.33 6.37 -1.58
C GLY A 226 -3.12 7.51 -2.24
N ILE A 227 -4.22 7.95 -1.64
CA ILE A 227 -5.00 9.09 -2.15
C ILE A 227 -5.33 10.09 -1.06
N VAL A 228 -5.13 11.36 -1.35
CA VAL A 228 -5.52 12.47 -0.47
C VAL A 228 -6.18 13.57 -1.29
N THR A 229 -7.27 14.13 -0.78
CA THR A 229 -7.94 15.30 -1.37
C THR A 229 -8.18 16.34 -0.29
N LEU A 230 -7.86 17.59 -0.57
CA LEU A 230 -8.15 18.70 0.35
C LEU A 230 -9.66 18.73 0.70
N PRO A 231 -10.04 19.03 1.94
CA PRO A 231 -11.42 18.91 2.41
C PRO A 231 -12.46 19.60 1.52
N GLU A 232 -12.19 20.81 1.06
CA GLU A 232 -13.06 21.65 0.23
C GLU A 232 -13.23 21.15 -1.21
N TYR A 233 -12.34 20.25 -1.64
CA TYR A 233 -12.35 19.65 -2.98
C TYR A 233 -12.85 18.19 -3.00
N ARG A 234 -13.27 17.64 -1.85
CA ARG A 234 -13.81 16.29 -1.74
C ARG A 234 -15.12 16.13 -2.49
N ARG A 235 -15.46 14.88 -2.82
CA ARG A 235 -16.70 14.48 -3.51
C ARG A 235 -16.89 15.06 -4.92
N LYS A 236 -15.84 15.59 -5.53
CA LYS A 236 -15.83 16.10 -6.91
C LYS A 236 -15.18 15.13 -7.92
N GLY A 237 -14.71 13.97 -7.46
CA GLY A 237 -14.10 12.93 -8.30
C GLY A 237 -12.59 13.07 -8.54
N TYR A 238 -11.93 14.10 -8.02
CA TYR A 238 -10.52 14.37 -8.31
C TYR A 238 -9.59 13.24 -7.86
N ALA A 239 -9.77 12.69 -6.65
CA ALA A 239 -9.01 11.53 -6.18
C ALA A 239 -9.17 10.31 -7.11
N LYS A 240 -10.37 10.10 -7.63
CA LYS A 240 -10.65 9.02 -8.60
C LYS A 240 -9.81 9.18 -9.87
N LEU A 241 -9.73 10.40 -10.41
CA LEU A 241 -8.98 10.65 -11.65
C LEU A 241 -7.47 10.51 -11.43
N CYS A 242 -6.94 11.02 -10.31
CA CYS A 242 -5.53 10.81 -9.95
C CYS A 242 -5.20 9.33 -9.79
N ALA A 243 -6.03 8.59 -9.05
CA ALA A 243 -5.81 7.17 -8.81
C ALA A 243 -5.98 6.32 -10.08
N ALA A 244 -6.92 6.66 -10.95
CA ALA A 244 -7.09 5.99 -12.24
C ALA A 244 -5.85 6.18 -13.13
N LEU A 245 -5.31 7.42 -13.18
CA LEU A 245 -4.09 7.71 -13.92
C LEU A 245 -2.88 6.97 -13.35
N ALA A 246 -2.74 6.93 -12.02
CA ALA A 246 -1.67 6.20 -11.35
C ALA A 246 -1.77 4.68 -11.63
N THR A 247 -2.97 4.11 -11.54
CA THR A 247 -3.26 2.71 -11.85
C THR A 247 -2.87 2.37 -13.29
N HIS A 248 -3.30 3.20 -14.24
CA HIS A 248 -2.94 3.06 -15.66
C HIS A 248 -1.42 3.09 -15.85
N HIS A 249 -0.75 4.09 -15.28
CA HIS A 249 0.71 4.23 -15.39
C HIS A 249 1.45 3.03 -14.81
N HIS A 250 1.04 2.51 -13.65
CA HIS A 250 1.67 1.34 -13.04
C HIS A 250 1.54 0.10 -13.94
N ILE A 251 0.34 -0.18 -14.45
CA ILE A 251 0.11 -1.30 -15.38
C ILE A 251 0.96 -1.16 -16.64
N GLN A 252 1.02 0.03 -17.25
CA GLN A 252 1.85 0.28 -18.42
C GLN A 252 3.37 0.13 -18.12
N SER A 253 3.76 0.32 -16.89
CA SER A 253 5.15 0.14 -16.42
C SER A 253 5.45 -1.29 -15.95
N GLY A 254 4.51 -2.23 -16.09
CA GLY A 254 4.67 -3.62 -15.63
C GLY A 254 4.67 -3.77 -14.10
N ILE A 255 4.01 -2.85 -13.40
CA ILE A 255 3.87 -2.85 -11.94
C ILE A 255 2.39 -3.11 -11.61
N VAL A 256 2.11 -4.07 -10.74
CA VAL A 256 0.75 -4.34 -10.29
C VAL A 256 0.31 -3.26 -9.30
N PRO A 257 -0.76 -2.51 -9.59
CA PRO A 257 -1.29 -1.55 -8.64
C PRO A 257 -2.04 -2.29 -7.53
N GLN A 258 -1.79 -1.93 -6.28
CA GLN A 258 -2.41 -2.52 -5.10
C GLN A 258 -3.17 -1.45 -4.32
N TRP A 259 -4.30 -1.82 -3.74
CA TRP A 259 -5.13 -0.93 -2.94
C TRP A 259 -5.53 -1.59 -1.64
N GLU A 260 -5.32 -0.87 -0.55
CA GLU A 260 -5.88 -1.25 0.74
C GLU A 260 -6.29 0.01 1.51
N CYS A 261 -7.31 -0.12 2.34
CA CYS A 261 -7.77 0.96 3.20
C CYS A 261 -8.42 0.37 4.47
N ALA A 262 -8.62 1.21 5.48
CA ALA A 262 -9.38 0.80 6.64
C ALA A 262 -10.74 0.23 6.22
N LEU A 263 -11.19 -0.83 6.88
CA LEU A 263 -12.40 -1.58 6.52
C LEU A 263 -13.66 -0.71 6.53
N ASP A 264 -13.69 0.30 7.38
CA ASP A 264 -14.77 1.29 7.50
C ASP A 264 -14.65 2.47 6.53
N ASN A 265 -13.57 2.56 5.75
CA ASN A 265 -13.37 3.63 4.76
C ASN A 265 -14.11 3.33 3.46
N VAL A 266 -15.45 3.39 3.54
CA VAL A 266 -16.35 3.12 2.41
C VAL A 266 -16.03 4.01 1.20
N ALA A 267 -15.64 5.25 1.42
CA ALA A 267 -15.31 6.18 0.33
C ALA A 267 -14.09 5.69 -0.49
N SER A 268 -13.05 5.21 0.18
CA SER A 268 -11.86 4.65 -0.48
C SER A 268 -12.19 3.37 -1.24
N ILE A 269 -12.97 2.47 -0.65
CA ILE A 269 -13.44 1.22 -1.29
C ILE A 269 -14.23 1.54 -2.58
N GLN A 270 -15.12 2.53 -2.53
CA GLN A 270 -15.90 2.92 -3.72
C GLN A 270 -15.03 3.54 -4.82
N VAL A 271 -14.04 4.34 -4.47
CA VAL A 271 -13.06 4.85 -5.45
C VAL A 271 -12.34 3.67 -6.12
N ALA A 272 -11.78 2.73 -5.33
CA ALA A 272 -11.10 1.56 -5.86
C ALA A 272 -11.99 0.76 -6.83
N LYS A 273 -13.21 0.42 -6.41
CA LYS A 273 -14.19 -0.29 -7.27
C LYS A 273 -14.50 0.46 -8.57
N SER A 274 -14.58 1.79 -8.50
CA SER A 274 -14.89 2.63 -9.66
C SER A 274 -13.78 2.67 -10.71
N ILE A 275 -12.56 2.30 -10.37
CA ILE A 275 -11.38 2.35 -11.26
C ILE A 275 -10.81 0.98 -11.61
N GLY A 276 -11.53 -0.11 -11.26
CA GLY A 276 -11.21 -1.46 -11.74
C GLY A 276 -10.68 -2.43 -10.69
N TYR A 277 -10.78 -2.09 -9.40
CA TYR A 277 -10.46 -3.03 -8.33
C TYR A 277 -11.71 -3.75 -7.83
N LYS A 278 -11.53 -4.94 -7.27
CA LYS A 278 -12.54 -5.65 -6.50
C LYS A 278 -12.00 -6.05 -5.13
N GLU A 279 -12.88 -6.35 -4.22
CA GLU A 279 -12.51 -6.88 -2.90
C GLU A 279 -11.78 -8.21 -3.07
N PHE A 280 -10.65 -8.35 -2.39
CA PHE A 280 -9.81 -9.54 -2.42
C PHE A 280 -9.90 -10.32 -1.11
N ALA A 281 -9.60 -9.65 0.01
CA ALA A 281 -9.56 -10.22 1.33
C ALA A 281 -9.70 -9.13 2.39
N GLN A 282 -9.85 -9.52 3.65
CA GLN A 282 -9.72 -8.62 4.79
C GLN A 282 -8.43 -8.96 5.55
N ALA A 283 -7.76 -7.94 6.07
CA ALA A 283 -6.62 -8.11 6.95
C ALA A 283 -6.91 -7.51 8.33
N PHE A 284 -6.53 -8.23 9.38
CA PHE A 284 -6.59 -7.76 10.76
C PHE A 284 -5.16 -7.79 11.32
N ILE A 285 -4.69 -6.65 11.80
CA ILE A 285 -3.27 -6.42 12.04
C ILE A 285 -3.05 -5.87 13.45
N PHE A 286 -2.19 -6.54 14.21
CA PHE A 286 -1.61 -5.98 15.42
C PHE A 286 -0.25 -5.38 15.11
N GLU A 287 -0.15 -4.06 15.29
CA GLU A 287 1.06 -3.27 15.02
C GLU A 287 1.85 -3.03 16.31
N GLU A 288 3.17 -3.23 16.23
CA GLU A 288 4.12 -2.84 17.27
C GLU A 288 5.18 -1.89 16.69
N LEU A 289 5.57 -0.90 17.47
CA LEU A 289 6.64 0.03 17.14
C LEU A 289 8.03 -0.59 17.32
#